data_4d2d8b8d8921c47d9e371fb2523dfccf
#
_entry.id   4d2d8b8d8921c47d9e371fb2523dfccf
#
_cell.length_a   1.000
_cell.length_b   1.000
_cell.length_c   1.000
_cell.angle_alpha   90.00
_cell.angle_beta   90.00
_cell.angle_gamma   90.00
#
_symmetry.space_group_name_H-M   'P 1'
#
loop_
_entity.id
_entity.type
_entity.pdbx_description
1 polymer ?
#
loop_
_entity_poly.entity_id
_entity_poly.type
_entity_poly.pdbx_seq_one_letter_code
_entity_poly.pdbx_strand_id
1 'polypeptide(L)'
;GLTNLGEFLNNTYPYIDDSDNDGLSDGDEVNKYETDPLVADTDGDGLDDGDEITLGTNPLVQDTDGDGIIDSKEKFQQTYTHKVKNEDCAVTEVIVDMECTGNINKTTSVESVMNTDILCTDVVGLIGEPFEIETTSEFDTATLTFTIDKSKLGETEFENLLFLWYNEEENDFVELE
;
A
#
# COMPACT_ATOMS: atom_id res chain seq x y z
N GLY A 1 0.50 7.62 24.23
CA GLY A 1 -0.82 8.23 24.25
C GLY A 1 -0.96 9.32 25.32
N LEU A 2 -2.07 10.01 25.33
CA LEU A 2 -2.41 11.03 26.32
C LEU A 2 -2.83 10.39 27.65
N THR A 3 -2.76 11.18 28.73
CA THR A 3 -3.43 10.83 30.00
C THR A 3 -4.91 11.15 29.89
N ASN A 4 -5.78 10.56 30.75
CA ASN A 4 -7.22 10.90 30.78
C ASN A 4 -7.50 12.42 30.93
N LEU A 5 -6.62 13.16 31.60
CA LEU A 5 -6.73 14.62 31.69
C LEU A 5 -6.31 15.27 30.35
N GLY A 6 -5.29 14.74 29.68
CA GLY A 6 -4.86 15.19 28.36
C GLY A 6 -5.96 14.99 27.32
N GLU A 7 -6.59 13.82 27.30
CA GLU A 7 -7.75 13.52 26.46
C GLU A 7 -8.88 14.52 26.67
N PHE A 8 -9.23 14.74 27.94
CA PHE A 8 -10.30 15.69 28.28
C PHE A 8 -9.96 17.12 27.83
N LEU A 9 -8.71 17.54 27.92
CA LEU A 9 -8.28 18.89 27.52
C LEU A 9 -8.28 19.08 26.00
N ASN A 10 -8.06 18.01 25.23
CA ASN A 10 -8.07 18.03 23.77
C ASN A 10 -9.40 17.56 23.16
N ASN A 11 -10.42 17.28 23.99
CA ASN A 11 -11.73 16.76 23.59
C ASN A 11 -11.69 15.38 22.89
N THR A 12 -10.65 14.63 23.11
CA THR A 12 -10.53 13.24 22.62
C THR A 12 -11.10 12.25 23.66
N TYR A 13 -11.11 10.96 23.34
CA TYR A 13 -11.74 9.94 24.17
C TYR A 13 -10.72 8.97 24.77
N PRO A 14 -10.70 8.73 26.10
CA PRO A 14 -9.72 7.87 26.78
C PRO A 14 -9.69 6.39 26.33
N TYR A 15 -10.55 5.99 25.44
CA TYR A 15 -10.65 4.61 24.92
C TYR A 15 -10.37 4.51 23.41
N ILE A 16 -10.05 5.63 22.78
CA ILE A 16 -9.72 5.75 21.36
C ILE A 16 -8.33 6.38 21.32
N ASP A 17 -7.37 5.67 20.78
CA ASP A 17 -5.98 6.14 20.70
C ASP A 17 -5.74 7.09 19.51
N ASP A 18 -6.61 7.06 18.52
CA ASP A 18 -6.58 7.79 17.24
C ASP A 18 -8.02 8.22 16.97
N SER A 19 -8.34 9.49 17.26
CA SER A 19 -9.72 9.98 17.33
C SER A 19 -10.32 10.28 15.96
N ASP A 20 -9.53 10.67 14.97
CA ASP A 20 -9.97 11.01 13.60
C ASP A 20 -9.60 9.96 12.56
N ASN A 21 -8.85 8.91 12.95
CA ASN A 21 -8.45 7.77 12.13
C ASN A 21 -7.48 8.11 10.99
N ASP A 22 -6.58 9.03 11.20
CA ASP A 22 -5.57 9.41 10.21
C ASP A 22 -4.30 8.52 10.25
N GLY A 23 -4.14 7.74 11.33
CA GLY A 23 -3.01 6.83 11.56
C GLY A 23 -1.98 7.37 12.54
N LEU A 24 -2.15 8.57 13.09
CA LEU A 24 -1.43 9.07 14.26
C LEU A 24 -2.23 8.80 15.53
N SER A 25 -1.57 8.73 16.66
CA SER A 25 -2.27 8.72 17.94
C SER A 25 -2.51 10.14 18.44
N ASP A 26 -3.65 10.39 19.12
CA ASP A 26 -3.94 11.68 19.76
C ASP A 26 -2.75 12.20 20.58
N GLY A 27 -1.99 11.28 21.18
CA GLY A 27 -0.80 11.62 21.97
C GLY A 27 0.40 12.06 21.14
N ASP A 28 0.63 11.48 19.99
CA ASP A 28 1.69 11.88 19.08
C ASP A 28 1.35 13.21 18.41
N GLU A 29 0.11 13.40 18.03
CA GLU A 29 -0.37 14.64 17.45
C GLU A 29 -0.17 15.82 18.40
N VAL A 30 -0.70 15.73 19.61
CA VAL A 30 -0.60 16.82 20.59
C VAL A 30 0.83 17.10 21.04
N ASN A 31 1.66 16.06 21.22
CA ASN A 31 2.98 16.22 21.88
C ASN A 31 4.17 16.27 20.94
N LYS A 32 4.01 15.80 19.69
CA LYS A 32 5.12 15.61 18.76
C LYS A 32 4.95 16.38 17.46
N TYR A 33 3.77 16.28 16.86
CA TYR A 33 3.50 16.82 15.54
C TYR A 33 2.80 18.17 15.57
N GLU A 34 2.12 18.50 16.70
CA GLU A 34 1.36 19.73 16.90
C GLU A 34 0.16 19.84 15.94
N THR A 35 -0.37 18.68 15.48
CA THR A 35 -1.59 18.55 14.69
C THR A 35 -2.84 18.53 15.57
N ASP A 36 -4.04 18.61 14.99
CA ASP A 36 -5.31 18.60 15.70
C ASP A 36 -5.88 17.16 15.74
N PRO A 37 -5.93 16.47 16.92
CA PRO A 37 -6.33 15.07 17.04
C PRO A 37 -7.82 14.80 16.73
N LEU A 38 -8.53 15.75 16.17
CA LEU A 38 -9.90 15.62 15.71
C LEU A 38 -10.06 15.97 14.23
N VAL A 39 -8.94 16.22 13.52
CA VAL A 39 -8.93 16.67 12.11
C VAL A 39 -7.84 15.92 11.36
N ALA A 40 -8.19 14.87 10.68
CA ALA A 40 -7.29 13.98 9.96
C ALA A 40 -6.35 14.63 8.92
N ASP A 41 -6.65 15.84 8.48
CA ASP A 41 -5.89 16.66 7.52
C ASP A 41 -5.86 18.07 8.10
N THR A 42 -4.83 18.37 8.89
CA THR A 42 -4.75 19.61 9.68
C THR A 42 -4.57 20.86 8.82
N ASP A 43 -3.81 20.79 7.71
CA ASP A 43 -3.57 21.95 6.85
C ASP A 43 -4.53 22.06 5.65
N GLY A 44 -5.30 20.99 5.38
CA GLY A 44 -6.38 20.98 4.39
C GLY A 44 -5.91 20.85 2.96
N ASP A 45 -4.78 20.20 2.71
CA ASP A 45 -4.23 20.00 1.38
C ASP A 45 -4.79 18.74 0.67
N GLY A 46 -5.33 17.79 1.42
CA GLY A 46 -5.94 16.54 0.96
C GLY A 46 -5.11 15.28 1.22
N LEU A 47 -3.98 15.37 1.96
CA LEU A 47 -3.33 14.25 2.63
C LEU A 47 -3.74 14.22 4.10
N ASP A 48 -3.87 13.03 4.68
CA ASP A 48 -4.03 12.88 6.12
C ASP A 48 -2.67 13.12 6.82
N ASP A 49 -2.67 13.69 8.03
CA ASP A 49 -1.44 14.00 8.78
C ASP A 49 -0.53 12.77 8.95
N GLY A 50 -1.12 11.58 9.19
CA GLY A 50 -0.37 10.32 9.27
C GLY A 50 0.27 9.88 7.96
N ASP A 51 -0.37 10.18 6.83
CA ASP A 51 0.20 9.93 5.50
C ASP A 51 1.38 10.87 5.24
N GLU A 52 1.26 12.14 5.59
CA GLU A 52 2.33 13.11 5.46
C GLU A 52 3.58 12.73 6.26
N ILE A 53 3.41 12.30 7.51
CA ILE A 53 4.53 11.79 8.31
C ILE A 53 5.20 10.57 7.64
N THR A 54 4.42 9.70 7.02
CA THR A 54 4.93 8.53 6.29
C THR A 54 5.68 8.93 5.01
N LEU A 55 5.18 9.93 4.30
CA LEU A 55 5.77 10.46 3.06
C LEU A 55 6.94 11.39 3.31
N GLY A 56 7.01 11.99 4.50
CA GLY A 56 8.07 12.91 4.92
C GLY A 56 7.75 14.36 4.62
N THR A 57 6.48 14.70 4.41
CA THR A 57 5.97 16.07 4.31
C THR A 57 5.60 16.63 5.70
N ASN A 58 5.12 17.86 5.76
CA ASN A 58 4.83 18.55 7.00
C ASN A 58 3.31 18.79 7.14
N PRO A 59 2.61 18.10 8.07
CA PRO A 59 1.14 18.15 8.21
C PRO A 59 0.57 19.51 8.63
N LEU A 60 1.39 20.53 8.76
CA LEU A 60 0.98 21.90 9.08
C LEU A 60 1.17 22.87 7.91
N VAL A 61 1.63 22.36 6.74
CA VAL A 61 2.03 23.23 5.60
C VAL A 61 1.71 22.55 4.28
N GLN A 62 0.69 22.99 3.58
CA GLN A 62 0.14 22.42 2.32
C GLN A 62 1.15 22.20 1.17
N ASP A 63 2.30 22.82 1.20
CA ASP A 63 3.39 22.76 0.22
C ASP A 63 4.69 22.83 1.01
N THR A 64 5.19 21.65 1.38
CA THR A 64 6.31 21.50 2.32
C THR A 64 7.61 22.07 1.77
N ASP A 65 7.91 21.90 0.48
CA ASP A 65 9.17 22.35 -0.12
C ASP A 65 9.07 23.72 -0.79
N GLY A 66 7.85 24.25 -0.96
CA GLY A 66 7.57 25.59 -1.45
C GLY A 66 7.76 25.74 -2.97
N ASP A 67 7.64 24.66 -3.73
CA ASP A 67 7.82 24.68 -5.19
C ASP A 67 6.54 25.09 -5.94
N GLY A 68 5.40 25.14 -5.25
CA GLY A 68 4.09 25.55 -5.76
C GLY A 68 3.16 24.38 -6.13
N ILE A 69 3.58 23.15 -5.84
CA ILE A 69 2.74 21.95 -5.89
C ILE A 69 2.40 21.60 -4.45
N ILE A 70 1.13 21.37 -4.12
CA ILE A 70 0.73 20.92 -2.78
C ILE A 70 1.10 19.46 -2.58
N ASP A 71 1.40 19.07 -1.34
CA ASP A 71 1.95 17.75 -1.00
C ASP A 71 1.06 16.60 -1.49
N SER A 72 -0.27 16.76 -1.45
CA SER A 72 -1.23 15.78 -1.99
C SER A 72 -1.16 15.58 -3.51
N LYS A 73 -0.47 16.42 -4.24
CA LYS A 73 -0.28 16.34 -5.71
C LYS A 73 1.14 15.99 -6.10
N GLU A 74 2.05 15.93 -5.15
CA GLU A 74 3.41 15.48 -5.38
C GLU A 74 3.49 13.96 -5.57
N LYS A 75 4.56 13.53 -6.25
CA LYS A 75 4.84 12.12 -6.49
C LYS A 75 5.99 11.65 -5.60
N PHE A 76 5.76 10.52 -4.96
CA PHE A 76 6.69 9.88 -4.04
C PHE A 76 7.09 8.52 -4.55
N GLN A 77 8.38 8.18 -4.37
CA GLN A 77 8.86 6.80 -4.58
C GLN A 77 8.48 5.97 -3.36
N GLN A 78 7.63 4.99 -3.55
CA GLN A 78 7.11 4.17 -2.46
C GLN A 78 7.11 2.69 -2.80
N THR A 79 7.13 1.87 -1.75
CA THR A 79 7.12 0.41 -1.83
C THR A 79 5.99 -0.16 -1.00
N TYR A 80 5.13 -0.93 -1.64
CA TYR A 80 4.17 -1.81 -0.97
C TYR A 80 4.70 -3.24 -0.93
N THR A 81 4.59 -3.91 0.21
CA THR A 81 5.04 -5.29 0.35
C THR A 81 3.91 -6.18 0.88
N HIS A 82 3.56 -7.18 0.10
CA HIS A 82 2.60 -8.21 0.50
C HIS A 82 3.31 -9.55 0.72
N LYS A 83 3.10 -10.15 1.90
CA LYS A 83 3.58 -11.50 2.21
C LYS A 83 2.48 -12.51 1.96
N VAL A 84 2.77 -13.46 1.07
CA VAL A 84 1.84 -14.55 0.76
C VAL A 84 1.71 -15.48 1.96
N LYS A 85 0.48 -15.71 2.40
CA LYS A 85 0.19 -16.54 3.59
C LYS A 85 0.08 -18.04 3.29
N ASN A 86 -0.12 -18.40 2.02
CA ASN A 86 -0.22 -19.79 1.62
C ASN A 86 1.15 -20.44 1.59
N GLU A 87 1.41 -21.34 2.54
CA GLU A 87 2.70 -22.05 2.67
C GLU A 87 2.99 -23.01 1.51
N ASP A 88 1.98 -23.41 0.74
CA ASP A 88 2.15 -24.29 -0.43
C ASP A 88 2.51 -23.49 -1.71
N CYS A 89 2.34 -22.19 -1.71
CA CYS A 89 2.70 -21.31 -2.82
C CYS A 89 4.21 -21.14 -2.93
N ALA A 90 4.75 -21.19 -4.15
CA ALA A 90 6.17 -20.91 -4.38
C ALA A 90 6.48 -19.41 -4.30
N VAL A 91 5.54 -18.53 -4.65
CA VAL A 91 5.65 -17.09 -4.42
C VAL A 91 5.41 -16.81 -2.94
N THR A 92 6.37 -16.21 -2.26
CA THR A 92 6.32 -15.93 -0.83
C THR A 92 6.09 -14.46 -0.50
N GLU A 93 6.43 -13.57 -1.43
CA GLU A 93 6.31 -12.14 -1.27
C GLU A 93 6.13 -11.46 -2.62
N VAL A 94 5.28 -10.45 -2.67
CA VAL A 94 5.09 -9.56 -3.80
C VAL A 94 5.43 -8.14 -3.35
N ILE A 95 6.33 -7.50 -4.05
CA ILE A 95 6.75 -6.12 -3.80
C ILE A 95 6.33 -5.28 -5.01
N VAL A 96 5.66 -4.18 -4.74
CA VAL A 96 5.23 -3.19 -5.74
C VAL A 96 5.97 -1.90 -5.45
N ASP A 97 6.92 -1.54 -6.32
CA ASP A 97 7.65 -0.27 -6.26
C ASP A 97 7.07 0.67 -7.31
N MET A 98 6.61 1.83 -6.91
CA MET A 98 6.04 2.81 -7.83
C MET A 98 6.32 4.25 -7.43
N GLU A 99 6.31 5.13 -8.44
CA GLU A 99 6.20 6.57 -8.25
C GLU A 99 4.72 6.93 -8.32
N CYS A 100 4.16 7.39 -7.21
CA CYS A 100 2.71 7.61 -7.06
C CYS A 100 2.41 8.81 -6.14
N THR A 101 1.18 9.30 -6.22
CA THR A 101 0.62 10.27 -5.26
C THR A 101 -0.03 9.54 -4.08
N GLY A 102 -0.02 10.17 -2.90
CA GLY A 102 -0.60 9.61 -1.68
C GLY A 102 0.16 8.42 -1.09
N ASN A 103 -0.35 7.80 -0.06
CA ASN A 103 0.27 6.66 0.62
C ASN A 103 -0.11 5.33 -0.04
N ILE A 104 0.82 4.72 -0.78
CA ILE A 104 0.60 3.46 -1.50
C ILE A 104 0.13 2.31 -0.59
N ASN A 105 0.54 2.27 0.67
CA ASN A 105 0.12 1.21 1.59
C ASN A 105 -1.37 1.29 1.96
N LYS A 106 -2.00 2.46 1.83
CA LYS A 106 -3.44 2.66 1.98
C LYS A 106 -4.21 2.42 0.68
N THR A 107 -3.60 2.70 -0.46
CA THR A 107 -4.26 2.75 -1.77
C THR A 107 -4.06 1.48 -2.60
N THR A 108 -3.12 0.62 -2.20
CA THR A 108 -2.77 -0.60 -2.92
C THR A 108 -3.16 -1.83 -2.12
N SER A 109 -3.82 -2.77 -2.77
CA SER A 109 -4.06 -4.10 -2.24
C SER A 109 -3.48 -5.17 -3.15
N VAL A 110 -3.02 -6.28 -2.56
CA VAL A 110 -2.62 -7.49 -3.26
C VAL A 110 -3.40 -8.64 -2.66
N GLU A 111 -4.25 -9.23 -3.45
CA GLU A 111 -5.11 -10.33 -3.01
C GLU A 111 -4.89 -11.58 -3.86
N SER A 112 -5.01 -12.74 -3.23
CA SER A 112 -5.02 -14.04 -3.90
C SER A 112 -6.37 -14.23 -4.58
N VAL A 113 -6.39 -14.36 -5.90
CA VAL A 113 -7.64 -14.56 -6.66
C VAL A 113 -8.00 -16.04 -6.66
N MET A 114 -8.96 -16.42 -5.84
CA MET A 114 -9.53 -17.77 -5.79
C MET A 114 -10.59 -17.99 -6.86
N ASN A 115 -10.63 -17.18 -7.91
CA ASN A 115 -11.65 -17.32 -8.95
C ASN A 115 -11.27 -18.43 -9.94
N THR A 116 -11.86 -19.60 -9.73
CA THR A 116 -11.68 -20.78 -10.56
C THR A 116 -12.15 -20.61 -12.02
N ASP A 117 -12.94 -19.58 -12.29
CA ASP A 117 -13.50 -19.37 -13.63
C ASP A 117 -12.45 -18.81 -14.61
N ILE A 118 -11.47 -18.05 -14.13
CA ILE A 118 -10.33 -17.57 -14.92
C ILE A 118 -9.30 -18.70 -15.13
N LEU A 119 -9.12 -19.58 -14.13
CA LEU A 119 -8.17 -20.69 -14.17
C LEU A 119 -8.75 -21.99 -14.74
N CYS A 120 -10.00 -22.01 -15.19
CA CYS A 120 -10.70 -23.21 -15.66
C CYS A 120 -10.15 -23.84 -16.93
N THR A 121 -9.13 -23.29 -17.55
CA THR A 121 -8.49 -23.90 -18.72
C THR A 121 -7.01 -24.07 -18.50
N ASP A 122 -6.61 -25.28 -18.08
CA ASP A 122 -5.33 -25.93 -18.38
C ASP A 122 -4.05 -25.07 -18.36
N VAL A 123 -3.86 -24.15 -17.39
CA VAL A 123 -2.53 -23.59 -17.14
C VAL A 123 -1.70 -24.67 -16.46
N VAL A 124 -1.08 -25.52 -17.28
CA VAL A 124 -0.21 -26.59 -16.81
C VAL A 124 1.07 -25.94 -16.25
N GLY A 125 1.32 -26.15 -14.97
CA GLY A 125 2.54 -25.69 -14.33
C GLY A 125 2.43 -24.41 -13.53
N LEU A 126 1.22 -24.01 -13.12
CA LEU A 126 1.04 -22.91 -12.19
C LEU A 126 1.77 -23.20 -10.87
N ILE A 127 2.77 -22.39 -10.53
CA ILE A 127 3.61 -22.57 -9.33
C ILE A 127 3.16 -21.73 -8.15
N GLY A 128 2.09 -20.97 -8.30
CA GLY A 128 1.53 -20.09 -7.28
C GLY A 128 0.06 -19.81 -7.52
N GLU A 129 -0.59 -19.20 -6.55
CA GLU A 129 -1.94 -18.65 -6.71
C GLU A 129 -1.86 -17.38 -7.55
N PRO A 130 -2.85 -17.11 -8.43
CA PRO A 130 -2.92 -15.85 -9.12
C PRO A 130 -3.17 -14.72 -8.12
N PHE A 131 -2.62 -13.56 -8.41
CA PHE A 131 -2.76 -12.35 -7.58
C PHE A 131 -3.49 -11.29 -8.39
N GLU A 132 -4.32 -10.56 -7.70
CA GLU A 132 -4.87 -9.29 -8.16
C GLU A 132 -4.15 -8.17 -7.40
N ILE A 133 -3.69 -7.17 -8.13
CA ILE A 133 -3.04 -5.98 -7.59
C ILE A 133 -3.91 -4.80 -7.99
N GLU A 134 -4.55 -4.19 -7.02
CA GLU A 134 -5.36 -3.00 -7.22
C GLU A 134 -4.70 -1.80 -6.56
N THR A 135 -4.73 -0.66 -7.21
CA THR A 135 -4.32 0.61 -6.62
C THR A 135 -5.25 1.73 -7.09
N THR A 136 -5.57 2.66 -6.19
CA THR A 136 -6.28 3.89 -6.51
C THR A 136 -5.35 5.09 -6.67
N SER A 137 -4.04 4.90 -6.41
CA SER A 137 -3.03 5.95 -6.63
C SER A 137 -2.76 6.14 -8.12
N GLU A 138 -2.60 7.39 -8.54
CA GLU A 138 -2.03 7.71 -9.85
C GLU A 138 -0.53 7.40 -9.84
N PHE A 139 -0.04 6.68 -10.85
CA PHE A 139 1.38 6.35 -10.98
C PHE A 139 1.85 6.42 -12.44
N ASP A 140 3.13 6.70 -12.65
CA ASP A 140 3.75 6.71 -13.99
C ASP A 140 4.34 5.35 -14.34
N THR A 141 5.00 4.72 -13.37
CA THR A 141 5.64 3.40 -13.53
C THR A 141 5.46 2.59 -12.26
N ALA A 142 5.31 1.28 -12.43
CA ALA A 142 5.33 0.32 -11.33
C ALA A 142 6.28 -0.83 -11.66
N THR A 143 7.08 -1.22 -10.68
CA THR A 143 7.94 -2.41 -10.77
C THR A 143 7.42 -3.47 -9.81
N LEU A 144 7.13 -4.66 -10.34
CA LEU A 144 6.69 -5.80 -9.57
C LEU A 144 7.87 -6.74 -9.33
N THR A 145 8.13 -7.07 -8.08
CA THR A 145 9.16 -8.03 -7.68
C THR A 145 8.52 -9.19 -6.93
N PHE A 146 8.78 -10.41 -7.39
CA PHE A 146 8.27 -11.62 -6.77
C PHE A 146 9.40 -12.39 -6.09
N THR A 147 9.29 -12.65 -4.81
CA THR A 147 10.20 -13.53 -4.07
C THR A 147 9.70 -14.97 -4.15
N ILE A 148 10.55 -15.87 -4.66
CA ILE A 148 10.18 -17.26 -4.94
C ILE A 148 11.00 -18.22 -4.08
N ASP A 149 10.31 -19.13 -3.40
CA ASP A 149 10.91 -20.27 -2.70
C ASP A 149 11.24 -21.38 -3.71
N LYS A 150 12.49 -21.47 -4.09
CA LYS A 150 12.98 -22.44 -5.08
C LYS A 150 12.71 -23.90 -4.68
N SER A 151 12.60 -24.20 -3.39
CA SER A 151 12.33 -25.57 -2.92
C SER A 151 10.94 -26.08 -3.31
N LYS A 152 10.04 -25.17 -3.67
CA LYS A 152 8.65 -25.44 -4.07
C LYS A 152 8.43 -25.51 -5.58
N LEU A 153 9.45 -25.25 -6.37
CA LEU A 153 9.36 -25.30 -7.82
C LEU A 153 9.34 -26.73 -8.39
N GLY A 154 9.63 -27.74 -7.57
CA GLY A 154 9.73 -29.13 -8.02
C GLY A 154 10.87 -29.32 -9.03
N GLU A 155 10.55 -29.86 -10.21
CA GLU A 155 11.52 -30.06 -11.30
C GLU A 155 11.64 -28.85 -12.24
N THR A 156 10.88 -27.78 -12.00
CA THR A 156 10.90 -26.56 -12.83
C THR A 156 12.15 -25.75 -12.51
N GLU A 157 12.95 -25.48 -13.54
CA GLU A 157 14.11 -24.58 -13.42
C GLU A 157 13.63 -23.12 -13.35
N PHE A 158 14.28 -22.32 -12.51
CA PHE A 158 13.92 -20.89 -12.31
C PHE A 158 13.96 -20.10 -13.63
N GLU A 159 14.85 -20.44 -14.53
CA GLU A 159 15.01 -19.80 -15.85
C GLU A 159 13.84 -20.05 -16.81
N ASN A 160 12.99 -21.01 -16.50
CA ASN A 160 11.81 -21.36 -17.30
C ASN A 160 10.50 -20.84 -16.70
N LEU A 161 10.56 -19.96 -15.70
CA LEU A 161 9.38 -19.35 -15.13
C LEU A 161 8.91 -18.21 -16.02
N LEU A 162 7.61 -18.21 -16.32
CA LEU A 162 6.94 -17.12 -17.02
C LEU A 162 6.01 -16.40 -16.05
N PHE A 163 6.01 -15.09 -16.11
CA PHE A 163 5.01 -14.26 -15.44
C PHE A 163 3.93 -13.93 -16.47
N LEU A 164 2.70 -14.31 -16.16
CA LEU A 164 1.55 -14.06 -17.01
C LEU A 164 0.61 -13.10 -16.30
N TRP A 165 0.11 -12.12 -17.02
CA TRP A 165 -0.97 -11.29 -16.57
C TRP A 165 -2.22 -11.56 -17.39
N TYR A 166 -3.39 -11.52 -16.76
CA TYR A 166 -4.65 -11.72 -17.44
C TYR A 166 -5.16 -10.39 -18.01
N ASN A 167 -5.27 -10.32 -19.33
CA ASN A 167 -5.83 -9.17 -20.02
C ASN A 167 -7.35 -9.38 -20.20
N GLU A 168 -8.15 -8.63 -19.48
CA GLU A 168 -9.61 -8.73 -19.51
C GLU A 168 -10.22 -8.34 -20.88
N GLU A 169 -9.60 -7.40 -21.61
CA GLU A 169 -10.08 -6.95 -22.92
C GLU A 169 -9.90 -8.05 -23.97
N GLU A 170 -8.80 -8.78 -23.91
CA GLU A 170 -8.48 -9.88 -24.83
C GLU A 170 -9.02 -11.22 -24.34
N ASN A 171 -9.40 -11.31 -23.07
CA ASN A 171 -9.81 -12.52 -22.37
C ASN A 171 -8.75 -13.63 -22.50
N ASP A 172 -7.49 -13.27 -22.35
CA ASP A 172 -6.34 -14.17 -22.51
C ASP A 172 -5.17 -13.75 -21.60
N PHE A 173 -4.21 -14.66 -21.41
CA PHE A 173 -2.98 -14.41 -20.69
C PHE A 173 -1.91 -13.83 -21.58
N VAL A 174 -1.25 -12.79 -21.10
CA VAL A 174 -0.12 -12.13 -21.78
C VAL A 174 1.13 -12.31 -20.92
N GLU A 175 2.24 -12.64 -21.54
CA GLU A 175 3.53 -12.72 -20.87
C GLU A 175 4.03 -11.31 -20.52
N LEU A 176 4.45 -11.13 -19.25
CA LEU A 176 5.16 -9.92 -18.83
C LEU A 176 6.63 -10.06 -19.19
N GLU A 177 7.17 -9.09 -19.95
CA GLU A 177 8.58 -9.01 -20.33
C GLU A 177 9.47 -8.48 -19.19
#